data_71ddfc976c4305be8c70854a49879609
#
_entry.id   71ddfc976c4305be8c70854a49879609
#
_cell.length_a   1.000
_cell.length_b   1.000
_cell.length_c   1.000
_cell.angle_alpha   90.00
_cell.angle_beta   90.00
_cell.angle_gamma   90.00
#
_symmetry.space_group_name_H-M   'P 1'
#
loop_
_entity.id
_entity.type
_entity.pdbx_description
1 polymer ?
#
loop_
_entity_poly.entity_id
_entity_poly.type
_entity_poly.pdbx_seq_one_letter_code
_entity_poly.pdbx_strand_id
1 'polypeptide(L)'
;MTGDAATDRAVILSLAGLTKTFGSLRAVDGITLDILDGEFITIVGPSGSGKSTLVRLLAGLEAPTAGTIRLRGADITGVPANRRPTALVFQSLALFDHRSVGQNIEFAMKMKGVAPDVRRARAMELLALVRLPESYYPRPVTQCSGGERQRVALARALGSDPEILFFDEPLSAIDYRLRKTLEVELKDLHQRTGKTFVYITHSLEEAMVMSDRIVLMQAGRFVQIGTPAAIYGAPVNRFVASFMGEVNILSVTGGRFAALDLPVDAKGAHAILRPEDLRLGSGGEMRLTATMRHKMMLGSRTQVHLEAGGLTLIAEVPSGEADPMVPGAQVALSFDPASLAWVPE
;
A
#
# COMPACT_ATOMS: atom_id res chain seq x y z
N MET A 1 15.87 -18.46 12.80
CA MET A 1 15.48 -17.75 14.04
C MET A 1 15.61 -16.25 13.74
N THR A 2 14.62 -15.67 13.10
CA THR A 2 14.50 -14.22 12.92
C THR A 2 13.33 -13.78 13.80
N GLY A 3 13.68 -13.35 15.03
CA GLY A 3 12.74 -12.86 16.01
C GLY A 3 12.00 -11.64 15.46
N ASP A 4 10.71 -11.63 15.73
CA ASP A 4 9.73 -10.62 15.43
C ASP A 4 10.12 -9.28 16.11
N ALA A 5 10.85 -8.43 15.40
CA ALA A 5 11.27 -7.10 15.88
C ALA A 5 10.10 -6.11 16.02
N ALA A 6 8.85 -6.55 15.77
CA ALA A 6 7.67 -5.72 15.84
C ALA A 6 7.07 -5.62 17.28
N THR A 7 7.54 -6.42 18.23
CA THR A 7 6.85 -6.61 19.53
C THR A 7 7.19 -5.57 20.61
N ASP A 8 8.11 -4.63 20.36
CA ASP A 8 8.57 -3.67 21.40
C ASP A 8 8.36 -2.18 21.03
N ARG A 9 7.67 -1.90 19.92
CA ARG A 9 7.39 -0.51 19.52
C ARG A 9 6.15 0.01 20.24
N ALA A 10 6.26 1.20 20.86
CA ALA A 10 5.14 1.87 21.50
C ALA A 10 4.08 2.32 20.47
N VAL A 11 2.82 2.41 20.89
CA VAL A 11 1.74 2.98 20.08
C VAL A 11 1.92 4.51 20.01
N ILE A 12 2.06 5.04 18.79
CA ILE A 12 2.14 6.49 18.56
C ILE A 12 0.77 7.10 18.28
N LEU A 13 -0.07 6.43 17.48
CA LEU A 13 -1.41 6.90 17.14
C LEU A 13 -2.43 5.79 17.37
N SER A 14 -3.49 6.10 18.14
CA SER A 14 -4.59 5.16 18.40
C SER A 14 -5.91 5.73 17.92
N LEU A 15 -6.66 4.94 17.19
CA LEU A 15 -8.01 5.23 16.70
C LEU A 15 -8.99 4.30 17.40
N ALA A 16 -10.05 4.85 17.97
CA ALA A 16 -11.09 4.05 18.63
C ALA A 16 -12.47 4.42 18.08
N GLY A 17 -13.09 3.49 17.35
CA GLY A 17 -14.43 3.62 16.79
C GLY A 17 -14.61 4.83 15.87
N LEU A 18 -13.54 5.24 15.15
CA LEU A 18 -13.53 6.45 14.34
C LEU A 18 -14.55 6.35 13.21
N THR A 19 -15.47 7.33 13.16
CA THR A 19 -16.56 7.35 12.18
C THR A 19 -16.68 8.73 11.55
N LYS A 20 -16.91 8.77 10.22
CA LYS A 20 -17.25 9.99 9.48
C LYS A 20 -18.40 9.75 8.54
N THR A 21 -19.45 10.57 8.71
CA THR A 21 -20.66 10.53 7.90
C THR A 21 -20.83 11.84 7.14
N PHE A 22 -21.19 11.77 5.87
CA PHE A 22 -21.61 12.90 5.03
C PHE A 22 -23.06 12.64 4.56
N GLY A 23 -24.04 13.29 5.16
CA GLY A 23 -25.45 12.95 4.95
C GLY A 23 -25.72 11.48 5.28
N SER A 24 -26.17 10.67 4.33
CA SER A 24 -26.41 9.24 4.49
C SER A 24 -25.15 8.36 4.26
N LEU A 25 -24.08 8.92 3.69
CA LEU A 25 -22.88 8.17 3.37
C LEU A 25 -21.95 8.07 4.59
N ARG A 26 -21.65 6.85 5.05
CA ARG A 26 -20.58 6.59 6.01
C ARG A 26 -19.26 6.36 5.27
N ALA A 27 -18.46 7.41 5.14
CA ALA A 27 -17.16 7.33 4.45
C ALA A 27 -16.09 6.62 5.30
N VAL A 28 -16.21 6.70 6.64
CA VAL A 28 -15.40 5.95 7.61
C VAL A 28 -16.37 5.42 8.65
N ASP A 29 -16.32 4.11 8.96
CA ASP A 29 -17.33 3.43 9.75
C ASP A 29 -16.70 2.57 10.86
N GLY A 30 -16.61 3.14 12.07
CA GLY A 30 -16.20 2.44 13.29
C GLY A 30 -14.75 1.94 13.28
N ILE A 31 -13.83 2.65 12.65
CA ILE A 31 -12.43 2.22 12.52
C ILE A 31 -11.72 2.26 13.87
N THR A 32 -11.06 1.15 14.20
CA THR A 32 -10.16 1.01 15.36
C THR A 32 -8.80 0.48 14.86
N LEU A 33 -7.71 1.18 15.24
CA LEU A 33 -6.36 0.85 14.80
C LEU A 33 -5.33 1.48 15.73
N ASP A 34 -4.32 0.72 16.09
CA ASP A 34 -3.10 1.23 16.72
C ASP A 34 -1.97 1.23 15.68
N ILE A 35 -1.32 2.39 15.53
CA ILE A 35 -0.14 2.61 14.69
C ILE A 35 1.07 2.72 15.62
N LEU A 36 2.13 1.97 15.29
CA LEU A 36 3.33 1.90 16.12
C LEU A 36 4.32 3.02 15.80
N ASP A 37 5.11 3.41 16.78
CA ASP A 37 6.15 4.44 16.59
C ASP A 37 7.23 3.95 15.62
N GLY A 38 7.58 4.79 14.64
CA GLY A 38 8.53 4.43 13.59
C GLY A 38 8.03 3.37 12.60
N GLU A 39 6.72 3.13 12.51
CA GLU A 39 6.12 2.18 11.56
C GLU A 39 5.91 2.83 10.19
N PHE A 40 6.12 2.05 9.12
CA PHE A 40 5.60 2.36 7.79
C PHE A 40 4.32 1.55 7.56
N ILE A 41 3.16 2.18 7.73
CA ILE A 41 1.86 1.54 7.51
C ILE A 41 1.20 2.07 6.24
N THR A 42 0.71 1.17 5.38
CA THR A 42 0.02 1.56 4.15
C THR A 42 -1.45 1.17 4.20
N ILE A 43 -2.33 2.10 3.82
CA ILE A 43 -3.77 1.89 3.68
C ILE A 43 -4.09 1.77 2.20
N VAL A 44 -4.57 0.60 1.79
CA VAL A 44 -4.97 0.30 0.40
C VAL A 44 -6.47 -0.01 0.33
N GLY A 45 -7.03 0.04 -0.85
CA GLY A 45 -8.43 -0.32 -1.10
C GLY A 45 -8.97 0.29 -2.38
N PRO A 46 -10.13 -0.12 -2.86
CA PRO A 46 -10.77 0.42 -4.06
C PRO A 46 -11.00 1.94 -3.97
N SER A 47 -11.19 2.57 -5.13
CA SER A 47 -11.65 3.97 -5.18
C SER A 47 -12.97 4.12 -4.41
N GLY A 48 -13.11 5.20 -3.65
CA GLY A 48 -14.30 5.43 -2.83
C GLY A 48 -14.38 4.62 -1.53
N SER A 49 -13.35 3.84 -1.15
CA SER A 49 -13.37 3.07 0.11
C SER A 49 -13.23 3.91 1.38
N GLY A 50 -12.93 5.22 1.27
CA GLY A 50 -12.83 6.14 2.41
C GLY A 50 -11.41 6.54 2.82
N LYS A 51 -10.36 6.09 2.12
CA LYS A 51 -8.94 6.30 2.46
C LYS A 51 -8.56 7.78 2.62
N SER A 52 -8.87 8.62 1.63
CA SER A 52 -8.56 10.07 1.68
C SER A 52 -9.37 10.77 2.77
N THR A 53 -10.60 10.33 3.06
CA THR A 53 -11.37 10.84 4.21
C THR A 53 -10.67 10.48 5.51
N LEU A 54 -10.21 9.23 5.65
CA LEU A 54 -9.50 8.77 6.84
C LEU A 54 -8.24 9.60 7.08
N VAL A 55 -7.38 9.79 6.06
CA VAL A 55 -6.15 10.59 6.26
C VAL A 55 -6.44 12.03 6.60
N ARG A 56 -7.52 12.63 6.06
CA ARG A 56 -7.93 13.98 6.44
C ARG A 56 -8.38 14.09 7.89
N LEU A 57 -9.06 13.07 8.41
CA LEU A 57 -9.40 12.97 9.84
C LEU A 57 -8.13 12.88 10.69
N LEU A 58 -7.19 12.00 10.32
CA LEU A 58 -5.92 11.82 11.02
C LEU A 58 -5.05 13.06 11.00
N ALA A 59 -5.03 13.78 9.88
CA ALA A 59 -4.30 15.05 9.75
C ALA A 59 -5.00 16.24 10.42
N GLY A 60 -6.26 16.10 10.90
CA GLY A 60 -7.01 17.19 11.51
C GLY A 60 -7.57 18.24 10.54
N LEU A 61 -7.70 17.86 9.26
CA LEU A 61 -8.32 18.66 8.21
C LEU A 61 -9.84 18.46 8.16
N GLU A 62 -10.32 17.39 8.78
CA GLU A 62 -11.73 17.03 8.89
C GLU A 62 -12.01 16.58 10.32
N ALA A 63 -13.20 16.89 10.85
CA ALA A 63 -13.61 16.43 12.16
C ALA A 63 -14.39 15.11 12.03
N PRO A 64 -14.15 14.11 12.90
CA PRO A 64 -14.94 12.88 12.93
C PRO A 64 -16.36 13.17 13.41
N THR A 65 -17.31 12.30 13.01
CA THR A 65 -18.68 12.32 13.51
C THR A 65 -18.79 11.61 14.88
N ALA A 66 -17.94 10.58 15.07
CA ALA A 66 -17.83 9.83 16.32
C ALA A 66 -16.45 9.16 16.43
N GLY A 67 -16.13 8.68 17.62
CA GLY A 67 -14.85 8.03 17.92
C GLY A 67 -13.78 9.02 18.33
N THR A 68 -12.57 8.51 18.63
CA THR A 68 -11.45 9.30 19.14
C THR A 68 -10.16 9.01 18.40
N ILE A 69 -9.28 10.03 18.35
CA ILE A 69 -7.92 9.96 17.83
C ILE A 69 -6.98 10.38 18.96
N ARG A 70 -6.05 9.50 19.33
CA ARG A 70 -5.07 9.79 20.38
C ARG A 70 -3.65 9.68 19.82
N LEU A 71 -2.83 10.71 20.10
CA LEU A 71 -1.39 10.74 19.77
C LEU A 71 -0.61 10.59 21.08
N ARG A 72 0.22 9.54 21.20
CA ARG A 72 0.94 9.21 22.44
C ARG A 72 0.04 9.25 23.68
N GLY A 73 -1.19 8.74 23.54
CA GLY A 73 -2.20 8.73 24.61
C GLY A 73 -2.98 10.03 24.79
N ALA A 74 -2.50 11.18 24.29
CA ALA A 74 -3.20 12.46 24.36
C ALA A 74 -4.33 12.52 23.32
N ASP A 75 -5.52 12.94 23.70
CA ASP A 75 -6.66 13.12 22.78
C ASP A 75 -6.43 14.34 21.86
N ILE A 76 -6.34 14.09 20.56
CA ILE A 76 -6.20 15.10 19.53
C ILE A 76 -7.43 15.18 18.60
N THR A 77 -8.54 14.55 18.94
CA THR A 77 -9.73 14.45 18.10
C THR A 77 -10.22 15.82 17.61
N GLY A 78 -10.33 16.79 18.52
CA GLY A 78 -10.74 18.17 18.22
C GLY A 78 -9.59 19.13 17.86
N VAL A 79 -8.34 18.66 17.83
CA VAL A 79 -7.18 19.52 17.55
C VAL A 79 -7.06 19.79 16.05
N PRO A 80 -7.03 21.06 15.58
CA PRO A 80 -6.92 21.37 14.16
C PRO A 80 -5.51 21.05 13.62
N ALA A 81 -5.41 20.81 12.30
CA ALA A 81 -4.20 20.35 11.61
C ALA A 81 -2.94 21.17 11.92
N ASN A 82 -3.06 22.50 11.99
CA ASN A 82 -1.92 23.40 12.26
C ASN A 82 -1.34 23.30 13.68
N ARG A 83 -2.02 22.61 14.60
CA ARG A 83 -1.59 22.37 15.97
C ARG A 83 -1.20 20.93 16.25
N ARG A 84 -1.40 20.02 15.27
CA ARG A 84 -0.95 18.62 15.40
C ARG A 84 0.53 18.51 15.04
N PRO A 85 1.33 17.69 15.72
CA PRO A 85 2.72 17.42 15.34
C PRO A 85 2.78 16.41 14.18
N THR A 86 2.00 16.67 13.14
CA THR A 86 1.87 15.81 11.96
C THR A 86 2.01 16.66 10.70
N ALA A 87 2.40 16.03 9.58
CA ALA A 87 2.43 16.68 8.27
C ALA A 87 1.75 15.80 7.23
N LEU A 88 1.17 16.42 6.19
CA LEU A 88 0.51 15.74 5.09
C LEU A 88 1.16 16.13 3.75
N VAL A 89 1.56 15.13 3.00
CA VAL A 89 1.96 15.25 1.59
C VAL A 89 0.73 14.90 0.74
N PHE A 90 0.21 15.90 0.04
CA PHE A 90 -0.97 15.75 -0.82
C PHE A 90 -0.60 15.14 -2.18
N GLN A 91 -1.56 14.50 -2.82
CA GLN A 91 -1.43 14.00 -4.18
C GLN A 91 -0.98 15.08 -5.19
N SER A 92 -1.51 16.30 -5.07
CA SER A 92 -1.12 17.45 -5.90
C SER A 92 0.18 18.12 -5.45
N LEU A 93 0.87 17.57 -4.41
CA LEU A 93 2.03 18.14 -3.72
C LEU A 93 1.74 19.49 -3.04
N ALA A 94 0.76 20.25 -3.48
CA ALA A 94 0.33 21.56 -2.97
C ALA A 94 1.49 22.54 -2.72
N LEU A 95 2.51 22.54 -3.59
CA LEU A 95 3.64 23.48 -3.51
C LEU A 95 3.19 24.90 -3.88
N PHE A 96 3.83 25.89 -3.29
CA PHE A 96 3.59 27.29 -3.60
C PHE A 96 4.39 27.69 -4.84
N ASP A 97 3.75 27.72 -6.01
CA ASP A 97 4.40 27.95 -7.31
C ASP A 97 5.09 29.33 -7.41
N HIS A 98 4.61 30.33 -6.69
CA HIS A 98 5.18 31.69 -6.62
C HIS A 98 6.38 31.79 -5.68
N ARG A 99 6.86 30.69 -5.10
CA ARG A 99 7.97 30.66 -4.14
C ARG A 99 9.14 29.81 -4.64
N SER A 100 10.33 30.09 -4.08
CA SER A 100 11.49 29.24 -4.29
C SER A 100 11.35 27.90 -3.54
N VAL A 101 12.22 26.96 -3.86
CA VAL A 101 12.35 25.67 -3.15
C VAL A 101 12.60 25.91 -1.64
N GLY A 102 13.58 26.75 -1.30
CA GLY A 102 13.87 27.09 0.11
C GLY A 102 12.68 27.70 0.82
N GLN A 103 11.97 28.64 0.18
CA GLN A 103 10.77 29.26 0.75
C GLN A 103 9.61 28.29 0.94
N ASN A 104 9.49 27.25 0.08
CA ASN A 104 8.54 26.17 0.29
C ASN A 104 8.91 25.36 1.53
N ILE A 105 10.17 24.94 1.66
CA ILE A 105 10.66 24.13 2.79
C ILE A 105 10.52 24.90 4.12
N GLU A 106 10.87 26.17 4.14
CA GLU A 106 10.80 27.02 5.32
C GLU A 106 9.39 27.40 5.78
N PHE A 107 8.38 27.19 4.93
CA PHE A 107 7.05 27.76 5.15
C PHE A 107 6.46 27.45 6.53
N ALA A 108 6.46 26.18 6.93
CA ALA A 108 5.89 25.76 8.22
C ALA A 108 6.69 26.34 9.40
N MET A 109 8.02 26.36 9.31
CA MET A 109 8.89 26.96 10.31
C MET A 109 8.66 28.46 10.44
N LYS A 110 8.47 29.15 9.30
CA LYS A 110 8.15 30.59 9.30
C LYS A 110 6.82 30.88 10.01
N MET A 111 5.79 30.05 9.79
CA MET A 111 4.50 30.21 10.47
C MET A 111 4.58 29.96 11.99
N LYS A 112 5.55 29.15 12.43
CA LYS A 112 5.86 28.92 13.85
C LYS A 112 6.79 30.00 14.46
N GLY A 113 7.18 31.05 13.71
CA GLY A 113 8.02 32.14 14.19
C GLY A 113 9.50 31.79 14.32
N VAL A 114 9.98 30.70 13.72
CA VAL A 114 11.42 30.33 13.78
C VAL A 114 12.26 31.37 13.06
N ALA A 115 13.40 31.73 13.61
CA ALA A 115 14.33 32.77 13.10
C ALA A 115 14.85 32.44 11.70
N PRO A 116 15.07 33.42 10.79
CA PRO A 116 15.43 33.21 9.40
C PRO A 116 16.70 32.39 9.18
N ASP A 117 17.74 32.59 9.94
CA ASP A 117 19.01 31.86 9.91
C ASP A 117 18.83 30.39 10.28
N VAL A 118 18.07 30.11 11.34
CA VAL A 118 17.73 28.74 11.77
C VAL A 118 16.88 28.01 10.70
N ARG A 119 15.88 28.70 10.12
CA ARG A 119 15.07 28.11 9.05
C ARG A 119 15.91 27.76 7.82
N ARG A 120 16.83 28.66 7.43
CA ARG A 120 17.70 28.45 6.29
C ARG A 120 18.65 27.27 6.52
N ALA A 121 19.29 27.20 7.68
CA ALA A 121 20.16 26.08 8.04
C ALA A 121 19.39 24.74 7.97
N ARG A 122 18.20 24.71 8.57
CA ARG A 122 17.34 23.52 8.53
C ARG A 122 16.88 23.16 7.11
N ALA A 123 16.59 24.15 6.28
CA ALA A 123 16.22 23.90 4.87
C ALA A 123 17.38 23.28 4.09
N MET A 124 18.64 23.67 4.33
CA MET A 124 19.82 23.05 3.72
C MET A 124 20.00 21.59 4.15
N GLU A 125 19.84 21.29 5.44
CA GLU A 125 19.86 19.90 5.93
C GLU A 125 18.78 19.05 5.27
N LEU A 126 17.56 19.60 5.12
CA LEU A 126 16.44 18.90 4.48
C LEU A 126 16.64 18.70 2.97
N LEU A 127 17.25 19.66 2.28
CA LEU A 127 17.65 19.48 0.87
C LEU A 127 18.62 18.30 0.73
N ALA A 128 19.66 18.24 1.57
CA ALA A 128 20.60 17.13 1.58
C ALA A 128 19.92 15.80 1.91
N LEU A 129 18.97 15.80 2.86
CA LEU A 129 18.20 14.62 3.26
C LEU A 129 17.38 14.03 2.10
N VAL A 130 16.77 14.90 1.28
CA VAL A 130 16.00 14.50 0.09
C VAL A 130 16.83 14.45 -1.20
N ARG A 131 18.17 14.47 -1.09
CA ARG A 131 19.11 14.36 -2.22
C ARG A 131 18.94 15.45 -3.27
N LEU A 132 18.63 16.68 -2.85
CA LEU A 132 18.65 17.88 -3.69
C LEU A 132 19.87 18.74 -3.35
N PRO A 133 20.63 19.25 -4.36
CA PRO A 133 21.75 20.15 -4.12
C PRO A 133 21.32 21.47 -3.45
N GLU A 134 22.19 22.06 -2.67
CA GLU A 134 21.95 23.37 -2.01
C GLU A 134 21.62 24.49 -3.03
N SER A 135 22.15 24.39 -4.26
CA SER A 135 21.86 25.33 -5.35
C SER A 135 20.37 25.41 -5.71
N TYR A 136 19.56 24.43 -5.28
CA TYR A 136 18.11 24.45 -5.45
C TYR A 136 17.39 25.43 -4.52
N TYR A 137 18.00 25.81 -3.42
CA TYR A 137 17.37 26.70 -2.43
C TYR A 137 16.76 27.98 -3.05
N PRO A 138 17.47 28.80 -3.87
CA PRO A 138 16.90 29.97 -4.50
C PRO A 138 16.02 29.67 -5.75
N ARG A 139 16.07 28.44 -6.29
CA ARG A 139 15.39 28.09 -7.53
C ARG A 139 13.87 28.20 -7.38
N PRO A 140 13.15 28.83 -8.32
CA PRO A 140 11.69 28.76 -8.39
C PRO A 140 11.22 27.29 -8.48
N VAL A 141 10.23 26.90 -7.69
CA VAL A 141 9.77 25.50 -7.64
C VAL A 141 9.14 25.06 -8.97
N THR A 142 8.66 25.99 -9.78
CA THR A 142 8.13 25.75 -11.13
C THR A 142 9.18 25.28 -12.14
N GLN A 143 10.48 25.51 -11.85
CA GLN A 143 11.60 25.06 -12.67
C GLN A 143 12.11 23.67 -12.26
N CYS A 144 11.46 23.02 -11.30
CA CYS A 144 11.78 21.68 -10.86
C CYS A 144 10.99 20.65 -11.68
N SER A 145 11.61 19.52 -11.97
CA SER A 145 10.95 18.34 -12.55
C SER A 145 9.92 17.75 -11.59
N GLY A 146 9.07 16.85 -12.04
CA GLY A 146 8.06 16.19 -11.19
C GLY A 146 8.68 15.50 -9.98
N GLY A 147 9.75 14.73 -10.15
CA GLY A 147 10.45 14.07 -9.05
C GLY A 147 11.14 15.03 -8.09
N GLU A 148 11.73 16.13 -8.60
CA GLU A 148 12.30 17.18 -7.76
C GLU A 148 11.23 17.91 -6.96
N ARG A 149 10.07 18.20 -7.56
CA ARG A 149 8.91 18.78 -6.84
C ARG A 149 8.43 17.85 -5.73
N GLN A 150 8.43 16.52 -5.96
CA GLN A 150 8.12 15.52 -4.94
C GLN A 150 9.07 15.62 -3.74
N ARG A 151 10.39 15.64 -4.00
CA ARG A 151 11.40 15.78 -2.96
C ARG A 151 11.27 17.11 -2.22
N VAL A 152 10.94 18.20 -2.90
CA VAL A 152 10.65 19.50 -2.24
C VAL A 152 9.43 19.39 -1.32
N ALA A 153 8.37 18.70 -1.74
CA ALA A 153 7.18 18.49 -0.91
C ALA A 153 7.49 17.66 0.35
N LEU A 154 8.33 16.63 0.21
CA LEU A 154 8.84 15.84 1.35
C LEU A 154 9.67 16.70 2.32
N ALA A 155 10.64 17.48 1.81
CA ALA A 155 11.45 18.37 2.60
C ALA A 155 10.58 19.42 3.33
N ARG A 156 9.56 19.98 2.66
CA ARG A 156 8.60 20.90 3.28
C ARG A 156 7.81 20.24 4.41
N ALA A 157 7.34 19.01 4.21
CA ALA A 157 6.61 18.26 5.22
C ALA A 157 7.48 18.00 6.47
N LEU A 158 8.75 17.66 6.26
CA LEU A 158 9.75 17.44 7.32
C LEU A 158 10.20 18.74 8.02
N GLY A 159 9.99 19.90 7.38
CA GLY A 159 10.41 21.21 7.92
C GLY A 159 9.77 21.55 9.27
N SER A 160 8.56 21.07 9.53
CA SER A 160 7.89 21.27 10.82
C SER A 160 8.30 20.28 11.92
N ASP A 161 9.22 19.37 11.63
CA ASP A 161 9.64 18.24 12.45
C ASP A 161 8.47 17.41 13.00
N PRO A 162 7.62 16.84 12.14
CA PRO A 162 6.45 16.09 12.54
C PRO A 162 6.84 14.74 13.16
N GLU A 163 5.99 14.21 14.06
CA GLU A 163 6.11 12.84 14.57
C GLU A 163 5.57 11.83 13.56
N ILE A 164 4.51 12.20 12.81
CA ILE A 164 3.88 11.37 11.80
C ILE A 164 3.79 12.12 10.48
N LEU A 165 4.20 11.45 9.39
CA LEU A 165 3.97 11.91 8.02
C LEU A 165 2.82 11.10 7.40
N PHE A 166 1.81 11.80 6.96
CA PHE A 166 0.73 11.26 6.14
C PHE A 166 1.03 11.49 4.65
N PHE A 167 0.67 10.53 3.82
CA PHE A 167 0.82 10.60 2.37
C PHE A 167 -0.50 10.21 1.71
N ASP A 168 -1.08 11.10 0.92
CA ASP A 168 -2.32 10.85 0.17
C ASP A 168 -1.97 10.67 -1.32
N GLU A 169 -1.75 9.43 -1.75
CA GLU A 169 -1.40 9.01 -3.12
C GLU A 169 -0.24 9.81 -3.75
N PRO A 170 0.89 10.01 -3.08
CA PRO A 170 1.90 10.97 -3.52
C PRO A 170 2.59 10.60 -4.83
N LEU A 171 2.59 9.31 -5.25
CA LEU A 171 3.27 8.83 -6.45
C LEU A 171 2.32 8.53 -7.62
N SER A 172 1.02 8.81 -7.50
CA SER A 172 0.01 8.41 -8.49
C SER A 172 0.17 9.07 -9.88
N ALA A 173 0.72 10.29 -9.91
CA ALA A 173 0.90 11.07 -11.16
C ALA A 173 2.31 10.96 -11.77
N ILE A 174 3.10 9.96 -11.36
CA ILE A 174 4.50 9.80 -11.74
C ILE A 174 4.66 8.60 -12.68
N ASP A 175 5.52 8.74 -13.69
CA ASP A 175 5.87 7.64 -14.60
C ASP A 175 6.49 6.44 -13.84
N TYR A 176 6.38 5.25 -14.43
CA TYR A 176 6.77 4.00 -13.78
C TYR A 176 8.24 3.96 -13.31
N ARG A 177 9.19 4.41 -14.12
CA ARG A 177 10.62 4.34 -13.77
C ARG A 177 10.97 5.27 -12.61
N LEU A 178 10.50 6.49 -12.69
CA LEU A 178 10.70 7.49 -11.63
C LEU A 178 9.99 7.06 -10.34
N ARG A 179 8.77 6.47 -10.45
CA ARG A 179 8.04 5.93 -9.30
C ARG A 179 8.86 4.87 -8.56
N LYS A 180 9.46 3.90 -9.27
CA LYS A 180 10.33 2.89 -8.66
C LYS A 180 11.53 3.49 -7.92
N THR A 181 12.13 4.52 -8.46
CA THR A 181 13.20 5.25 -7.78
C THR A 181 12.71 5.92 -6.51
N LEU A 182 11.55 6.59 -6.56
CA LEU A 182 10.97 7.31 -5.42
C LEU A 182 10.47 6.37 -4.32
N GLU A 183 9.96 5.17 -4.64
CA GLU A 183 9.63 4.13 -3.66
C GLU A 183 10.84 3.76 -2.79
N VAL A 184 11.99 3.51 -3.44
CA VAL A 184 13.25 3.20 -2.74
C VAL A 184 13.71 4.39 -1.89
N GLU A 185 13.63 5.60 -2.42
CA GLU A 185 14.01 6.82 -1.71
C GLU A 185 13.08 7.10 -0.50
N LEU A 186 11.78 6.85 -0.63
CA LEU A 186 10.84 6.99 0.50
C LEU A 186 11.14 5.99 1.61
N LYS A 187 11.45 4.75 1.26
CA LYS A 187 11.84 3.72 2.22
C LYS A 187 13.15 4.07 2.93
N ASP A 188 14.18 4.54 2.19
CA ASP A 188 15.43 5.05 2.75
C ASP A 188 15.19 6.25 3.69
N LEU A 189 14.36 7.20 3.26
CA LEU A 189 13.98 8.35 4.06
C LEU A 189 13.28 7.95 5.38
N HIS A 190 12.36 6.99 5.31
CA HIS A 190 11.70 6.44 6.49
C HIS A 190 12.74 5.85 7.47
N GLN A 191 13.64 4.99 7.00
CA GLN A 191 14.68 4.38 7.83
C GLN A 191 15.63 5.41 8.45
N ARG A 192 16.04 6.43 7.67
CA ARG A 192 16.96 7.48 8.14
C ARG A 192 16.33 8.42 9.15
N THR A 193 15.03 8.69 9.02
CA THR A 193 14.33 9.62 9.93
C THR A 193 13.76 8.94 11.16
N GLY A 194 13.50 7.63 11.11
CA GLY A 194 12.82 6.86 12.14
C GLY A 194 11.40 7.33 12.46
N LYS A 195 10.81 8.19 11.62
CA LYS A 195 9.46 8.73 11.83
C LYS A 195 8.39 7.76 11.38
N THR A 196 7.20 7.89 11.93
CA THR A 196 6.05 7.08 11.53
C THR A 196 5.48 7.59 10.19
N PHE A 197 5.32 6.69 9.22
CA PHE A 197 4.73 7.00 7.93
C PHE A 197 3.38 6.29 7.79
N VAL A 198 2.34 7.06 7.45
CA VAL A 198 1.01 6.55 7.11
C VAL A 198 0.75 6.88 5.64
N TYR A 199 0.79 5.87 4.81
CA TYR A 199 0.79 6.01 3.36
C TYR A 199 -0.52 5.51 2.75
N ILE A 200 -1.14 6.31 1.89
CA ILE A 200 -2.32 5.90 1.12
C ILE A 200 -1.92 5.71 -0.32
N THR A 201 -2.31 4.59 -0.88
CA THR A 201 -2.15 4.29 -2.31
C THR A 201 -3.23 3.35 -2.81
N HIS A 202 -3.43 3.33 -4.11
CA HIS A 202 -4.16 2.27 -4.81
C HIS A 202 -3.21 1.24 -5.44
N SER A 203 -1.89 1.48 -5.39
CA SER A 203 -0.86 0.57 -5.89
C SER A 203 -0.52 -0.50 -4.84
N LEU A 204 -0.85 -1.74 -5.15
CA LEU A 204 -0.49 -2.89 -4.33
C LEU A 204 1.02 -3.09 -4.29
N GLU A 205 1.70 -2.84 -5.41
CA GLU A 205 3.14 -2.98 -5.52
C GLU A 205 3.86 -2.03 -4.55
N GLU A 206 3.43 -0.75 -4.48
CA GLU A 206 3.93 0.20 -3.50
C GLU A 206 3.74 -0.31 -2.06
N ALA A 207 2.52 -0.79 -1.74
CA ALA A 207 2.20 -1.30 -0.41
C ALA A 207 3.05 -2.52 -0.05
N MET A 208 3.21 -3.49 -0.97
CA MET A 208 3.99 -4.71 -0.73
C MET A 208 5.48 -4.42 -0.51
N VAL A 209 6.05 -3.44 -1.23
CA VAL A 209 7.49 -3.13 -1.19
C VAL A 209 7.87 -2.28 0.03
N MET A 210 7.04 -1.30 0.39
CA MET A 210 7.43 -0.29 1.37
C MET A 210 6.98 -0.56 2.80
N SER A 211 5.88 -1.30 3.02
CA SER A 211 5.19 -1.31 4.29
C SER A 211 5.69 -2.36 5.29
N ASP A 212 5.67 -2.02 6.56
CA ASP A 212 5.75 -2.98 7.67
C ASP A 212 4.39 -3.69 7.83
N ARG A 213 3.27 -2.91 7.77
CA ARG A 213 1.89 -3.45 7.75
C ARG A 213 1.06 -2.77 6.65
N ILE A 214 0.16 -3.55 6.09
CA ILE A 214 -0.87 -3.09 5.15
C ILE A 214 -2.22 -3.17 5.85
N VAL A 215 -3.04 -2.16 5.62
CA VAL A 215 -4.45 -2.10 6.03
C VAL A 215 -5.30 -2.08 4.77
N LEU A 216 -6.09 -3.12 4.55
CA LEU A 216 -7.03 -3.17 3.44
C LEU A 216 -8.38 -2.59 3.87
N MET A 217 -8.81 -1.54 3.15
CA MET A 217 -10.05 -0.80 3.45
C MET A 217 -11.08 -0.99 2.34
N GLN A 218 -12.31 -1.34 2.72
CA GLN A 218 -13.47 -1.46 1.83
C GLN A 218 -14.71 -0.84 2.48
N ALA A 219 -15.46 -0.05 1.72
CA ALA A 219 -16.73 0.54 2.18
C ALA A 219 -16.67 1.19 3.58
N GLY A 220 -15.62 1.97 3.84
CA GLY A 220 -15.43 2.67 5.10
C GLY A 220 -14.87 1.84 6.25
N ARG A 221 -14.64 0.53 6.08
CA ARG A 221 -14.17 -0.39 7.13
C ARG A 221 -12.84 -1.04 6.78
N PHE A 222 -12.10 -1.45 7.80
CA PHE A 222 -10.94 -2.30 7.62
C PHE A 222 -11.37 -3.76 7.46
N VAL A 223 -10.86 -4.42 6.40
CA VAL A 223 -11.17 -5.82 6.08
C VAL A 223 -10.08 -6.73 6.64
N GLN A 224 -8.82 -6.36 6.43
CA GLN A 224 -7.67 -7.10 6.96
C GLN A 224 -6.51 -6.16 7.25
N ILE A 225 -5.77 -6.46 8.32
CA ILE A 225 -4.54 -5.77 8.71
C ILE A 225 -3.47 -6.83 8.93
N GLY A 226 -2.29 -6.67 8.35
CA GLY A 226 -1.19 -7.62 8.51
C GLY A 226 0.07 -7.18 7.79
N THR A 227 1.14 -7.97 7.93
CA THR A 227 2.33 -7.79 7.09
C THR A 227 1.99 -8.07 5.63
N PRO A 228 2.75 -7.53 4.66
CA PRO A 228 2.54 -7.83 3.25
C PRO A 228 2.43 -9.33 2.96
N ALA A 229 3.36 -10.14 3.50
CA ALA A 229 3.36 -11.59 3.34
C ALA A 229 2.11 -12.26 3.93
N ALA A 230 1.66 -11.82 5.11
CA ALA A 230 0.47 -12.39 5.75
C ALA A 230 -0.82 -12.10 4.96
N ILE A 231 -0.99 -10.88 4.42
CA ILE A 231 -2.18 -10.54 3.64
C ILE A 231 -2.21 -11.28 2.30
N TYR A 232 -1.05 -11.41 1.65
CA TYR A 232 -0.93 -12.12 0.36
C TYR A 232 -1.14 -13.64 0.52
N GLY A 233 -0.49 -14.26 1.52
CA GLY A 233 -0.50 -15.71 1.72
C GLY A 233 -1.70 -16.24 2.51
N ALA A 234 -2.33 -15.40 3.36
CA ALA A 234 -3.46 -15.80 4.20
C ALA A 234 -4.60 -14.76 4.15
N PRO A 235 -5.22 -14.54 2.97
CA PRO A 235 -6.34 -13.62 2.84
C PRO A 235 -7.54 -14.11 3.66
N VAL A 236 -8.24 -13.18 4.34
CA VAL A 236 -9.40 -13.53 5.19
C VAL A 236 -10.66 -13.85 4.39
N ASN A 237 -10.73 -13.43 3.14
CA ASN A 237 -11.86 -13.70 2.24
C ASN A 237 -11.46 -13.54 0.76
N ARG A 238 -12.40 -13.87 -0.14
CA ARG A 238 -12.21 -13.78 -1.60
C ARG A 238 -11.88 -12.36 -2.07
N PHE A 239 -12.47 -11.35 -1.46
CA PHE A 239 -12.20 -9.96 -1.82
C PHE A 239 -10.73 -9.61 -1.58
N VAL A 240 -10.18 -9.94 -0.40
CA VAL A 240 -8.76 -9.71 -0.09
C VAL A 240 -7.87 -10.48 -1.07
N ALA A 241 -8.16 -11.76 -1.32
CA ALA A 241 -7.40 -12.59 -2.25
C ALA A 241 -7.32 -11.95 -3.65
N SER A 242 -8.47 -11.54 -4.21
CA SER A 242 -8.55 -10.93 -5.53
C SER A 242 -8.03 -9.50 -5.58
N PHE A 243 -8.15 -8.75 -4.49
CA PHE A 243 -7.62 -7.39 -4.42
C PHE A 243 -6.09 -7.38 -4.40
N MET A 244 -5.46 -8.38 -3.76
CA MET A 244 -4.00 -8.48 -3.62
C MET A 244 -3.26 -9.02 -4.86
N GLY A 245 -3.95 -9.20 -5.96
CA GLY A 245 -3.38 -9.63 -7.24
C GLY A 245 -4.21 -10.71 -7.92
N GLU A 246 -3.73 -11.17 -9.07
CA GLU A 246 -4.36 -12.26 -9.81
C GLU A 246 -4.44 -13.53 -8.95
N VAL A 247 -5.52 -14.27 -9.11
CA VAL A 247 -5.79 -15.44 -8.27
C VAL A 247 -6.73 -16.44 -8.95
N ASN A 248 -6.45 -17.72 -8.76
CA ASN A 248 -7.38 -18.80 -9.09
C ASN A 248 -8.22 -19.13 -7.86
N ILE A 249 -9.54 -18.98 -7.94
CA ILE A 249 -10.47 -19.28 -6.86
C ILE A 249 -11.15 -20.62 -7.17
N LEU A 250 -10.84 -21.63 -6.39
CA LEU A 250 -11.35 -22.99 -6.56
C LEU A 250 -12.44 -23.25 -5.52
N SER A 251 -13.70 -23.28 -5.95
CA SER A 251 -14.84 -23.60 -5.07
C SER A 251 -14.84 -25.07 -4.71
N VAL A 252 -15.18 -25.38 -3.46
CA VAL A 252 -15.22 -26.75 -2.94
C VAL A 252 -16.65 -27.17 -2.63
N THR A 253 -17.00 -28.38 -3.07
CA THR A 253 -18.29 -29.02 -2.77
C THR A 253 -18.05 -30.52 -2.54
N GLY A 254 -18.56 -31.05 -1.42
CA GLY A 254 -18.48 -32.49 -1.13
C GLY A 254 -17.04 -33.04 -1.05
N GLY A 255 -16.07 -32.24 -0.57
CA GLY A 255 -14.66 -32.66 -0.48
C GLY A 255 -13.93 -32.71 -1.82
N ARG A 256 -14.41 -32.00 -2.83
CA ARG A 256 -13.81 -31.92 -4.19
C ARG A 256 -13.81 -30.48 -4.67
N PHE A 257 -12.83 -30.11 -5.50
CA PHE A 257 -12.91 -28.90 -6.31
C PHE A 257 -14.00 -29.06 -7.37
N ALA A 258 -15.09 -28.31 -7.20
CA ALA A 258 -16.34 -28.51 -7.95
C ALA A 258 -16.17 -28.54 -9.48
N ALA A 259 -15.38 -27.61 -10.03
CA ALA A 259 -15.15 -27.50 -11.46
C ALA A 259 -14.10 -28.47 -12.01
N LEU A 260 -13.15 -28.94 -11.18
CA LEU A 260 -12.04 -29.78 -11.60
C LEU A 260 -12.25 -31.26 -11.28
N ASP A 261 -13.26 -31.56 -10.46
CA ASP A 261 -13.57 -32.89 -9.93
C ASP A 261 -12.37 -33.57 -9.23
N LEU A 262 -11.48 -32.80 -8.64
CA LEU A 262 -10.32 -33.29 -7.89
C LEU A 262 -10.64 -33.39 -6.39
N PRO A 263 -10.32 -34.50 -5.71
CA PRO A 263 -10.54 -34.63 -4.28
C PRO A 263 -9.62 -33.68 -3.51
N VAL A 264 -10.11 -33.11 -2.41
CA VAL A 264 -9.32 -32.21 -1.56
C VAL A 264 -9.76 -32.31 -0.10
N ASP A 265 -8.79 -32.24 0.81
CA ASP A 265 -9.03 -32.04 2.25
C ASP A 265 -9.33 -30.56 2.50
N ALA A 266 -10.64 -30.21 2.43
CA ALA A 266 -11.10 -28.83 2.43
C ALA A 266 -11.04 -28.21 3.82
N LYS A 267 -10.42 -27.04 3.91
CA LYS A 267 -10.34 -26.21 5.14
C LYS A 267 -11.20 -24.94 5.05
N GLY A 268 -11.96 -24.78 3.97
CA GLY A 268 -12.85 -23.64 3.71
C GLY A 268 -13.74 -23.88 2.51
N ALA A 269 -14.63 -22.94 2.19
CA ALA A 269 -15.53 -23.02 1.04
C ALA A 269 -14.81 -22.80 -0.30
N HIS A 270 -13.71 -22.04 -0.27
CA HIS A 270 -12.89 -21.77 -1.45
C HIS A 270 -11.41 -21.93 -1.12
N ALA A 271 -10.67 -22.53 -2.04
CA ALA A 271 -9.21 -22.52 -2.05
C ALA A 271 -8.71 -21.41 -2.98
N ILE A 272 -7.71 -20.70 -2.52
CA ILE A 272 -7.00 -19.65 -3.23
C ILE A 272 -5.69 -20.23 -3.72
N LEU A 273 -5.52 -20.31 -5.04
CA LEU A 273 -4.30 -20.77 -5.69
C LEU A 273 -3.68 -19.61 -6.47
N ARG A 274 -2.48 -19.17 -6.07
CA ARG A 274 -1.78 -18.10 -6.77
C ARG A 274 -1.28 -18.56 -8.14
N PRO A 275 -1.23 -17.67 -9.16
CA PRO A 275 -0.77 -18.04 -10.50
C PRO A 275 0.64 -18.63 -10.54
N GLU A 276 1.55 -18.17 -9.68
CA GLU A 276 2.92 -18.66 -9.56
C GLU A 276 3.05 -20.06 -8.93
N ASP A 277 2.00 -20.50 -8.21
CA ASP A 277 1.93 -21.83 -7.59
C ASP A 277 1.32 -22.88 -8.53
N LEU A 278 0.67 -22.44 -9.62
CA LEU A 278 0.16 -23.31 -10.67
C LEU A 278 1.24 -23.57 -11.73
N ARG A 279 1.82 -24.76 -11.72
CA ARG A 279 2.96 -25.14 -12.56
C ARG A 279 2.54 -25.83 -13.83
N LEU A 280 3.28 -25.62 -14.91
CA LEU A 280 3.19 -26.43 -16.12
C LEU A 280 3.85 -27.80 -15.87
N GLY A 281 3.21 -28.85 -16.37
CA GLY A 281 3.69 -30.22 -16.18
C GLY A 281 3.12 -30.92 -14.93
N SER A 282 3.73 -32.04 -14.53
CA SER A 282 3.21 -32.98 -13.53
C SER A 282 4.03 -33.02 -12.23
N GLY A 283 4.75 -31.96 -11.93
CA GLY A 283 5.68 -31.90 -10.79
C GLY A 283 5.02 -31.74 -9.41
N GLY A 284 3.73 -31.35 -9.36
CA GLY A 284 2.98 -31.20 -8.11
C GLY A 284 2.15 -32.43 -7.76
N GLU A 285 1.64 -32.46 -6.51
CA GLU A 285 0.82 -33.53 -5.97
C GLU A 285 -0.57 -33.61 -6.66
N MET A 286 -1.24 -32.44 -6.81
CA MET A 286 -2.51 -32.29 -7.54
C MET A 286 -2.21 -32.10 -9.02
N ARG A 287 -2.92 -32.86 -9.89
CA ARG A 287 -2.67 -32.85 -11.33
C ARG A 287 -3.97 -32.72 -12.10
N LEU A 288 -3.93 -31.92 -13.17
CA LEU A 288 -5.06 -31.77 -14.08
C LEU A 288 -4.57 -31.47 -15.51
N THR A 289 -5.48 -31.59 -16.46
CA THR A 289 -5.24 -31.17 -17.84
C THR A 289 -6.14 -30.00 -18.17
N ALA A 290 -5.58 -28.99 -18.84
CA ALA A 290 -6.30 -27.80 -19.25
C ALA A 290 -6.03 -27.45 -20.71
N THR A 291 -6.94 -26.75 -21.35
CA THR A 291 -6.78 -26.24 -22.71
C THR A 291 -6.20 -24.82 -22.63
N MET A 292 -5.06 -24.59 -23.26
CA MET A 292 -4.46 -23.26 -23.36
C MET A 292 -5.34 -22.34 -24.23
N ARG A 293 -5.71 -21.17 -23.71
CA ARG A 293 -6.53 -20.18 -24.42
C ARG A 293 -5.67 -19.08 -25.02
N HIS A 294 -4.91 -18.37 -24.22
CA HIS A 294 -3.98 -17.34 -24.65
C HIS A 294 -2.86 -17.17 -23.63
N LYS A 295 -1.82 -16.46 -24.01
CA LYS A 295 -0.70 -16.08 -23.14
C LYS A 295 -0.41 -14.60 -23.25
N MET A 296 0.02 -13.99 -22.14
CA MET A 296 0.42 -12.58 -22.05
C MET A 296 1.84 -12.51 -21.53
N MET A 297 2.75 -11.99 -22.34
CA MET A 297 4.15 -11.82 -21.97
C MET A 297 4.31 -10.57 -21.10
N LEU A 298 4.81 -10.76 -19.87
CA LEU A 298 5.08 -9.68 -18.90
C LEU A 298 6.59 -9.39 -18.75
N GLY A 299 7.38 -9.73 -19.74
CA GLY A 299 8.83 -9.64 -19.73
C GLY A 299 9.49 -10.98 -19.40
N SER A 300 10.11 -11.12 -18.23
CA SER A 300 10.74 -12.38 -17.78
C SER A 300 9.73 -13.48 -17.43
N ARG A 301 8.48 -13.12 -17.21
CA ARG A 301 7.39 -14.03 -16.89
C ARG A 301 6.28 -13.91 -17.93
N THR A 302 5.49 -14.98 -18.07
CA THR A 302 4.31 -15.02 -18.94
C THR A 302 3.14 -15.55 -18.15
N GLN A 303 2.02 -14.86 -18.22
CA GLN A 303 0.73 -15.37 -17.76
C GLN A 303 0.10 -16.23 -18.86
N VAL A 304 -0.20 -17.48 -18.52
CA VAL A 304 -0.87 -18.44 -19.40
C VAL A 304 -2.28 -18.62 -18.88
N HIS A 305 -3.27 -18.28 -19.72
CA HIS A 305 -4.69 -18.46 -19.43
C HIS A 305 -5.13 -19.81 -19.98
N LEU A 306 -5.69 -20.63 -19.10
CA LEU A 306 -6.03 -22.03 -19.35
C LEU A 306 -7.49 -22.29 -18.98
N GLU A 307 -8.11 -23.27 -19.59
CA GLU A 307 -9.48 -23.68 -19.26
C GLU A 307 -9.53 -25.15 -18.87
N ALA A 308 -10.08 -25.45 -17.71
CA ALA A 308 -10.32 -26.79 -17.21
C ALA A 308 -11.67 -26.86 -16.50
N GLY A 309 -12.53 -27.83 -16.84
CA GLY A 309 -13.83 -28.01 -16.21
C GLY A 309 -14.76 -26.78 -16.28
N GLY A 310 -14.62 -25.95 -17.32
CA GLY A 310 -15.36 -24.68 -17.45
C GLY A 310 -14.81 -23.53 -16.57
N LEU A 311 -13.70 -23.75 -15.85
CA LEU A 311 -13.03 -22.73 -15.04
C LEU A 311 -11.84 -22.16 -15.81
N THR A 312 -11.69 -20.83 -15.80
CA THR A 312 -10.47 -20.17 -16.27
C THR A 312 -9.43 -20.20 -15.17
N LEU A 313 -8.26 -20.73 -15.47
CA LEU A 313 -7.08 -20.76 -14.60
C LEU A 313 -5.98 -19.88 -15.20
N ILE A 314 -5.22 -19.24 -14.34
CA ILE A 314 -4.06 -18.43 -14.70
C ILE A 314 -2.82 -19.05 -14.06
N ALA A 315 -1.82 -19.38 -14.89
CA ALA A 315 -0.49 -19.76 -14.42
C ALA A 315 0.51 -18.66 -14.77
N GLU A 316 1.40 -18.32 -13.86
CA GLU A 316 2.48 -17.38 -14.12
C GLU A 316 3.83 -18.10 -14.07
N VAL A 317 4.44 -18.26 -15.24
CA VAL A 317 5.66 -19.06 -15.43
C VAL A 317 6.78 -18.25 -16.06
N PRO A 318 8.05 -18.68 -15.97
CA PRO A 318 9.14 -18.13 -16.76
C PRO A 318 8.79 -18.12 -18.24
N SER A 319 9.10 -17.01 -18.97
CA SER A 319 8.66 -16.86 -20.37
C SER A 319 9.15 -17.97 -21.28
N GLY A 320 10.36 -18.51 -21.07
CA GLY A 320 10.88 -19.63 -21.87
C GLY A 320 10.07 -20.93 -21.74
N GLU A 321 9.38 -21.16 -20.62
CA GLU A 321 8.50 -22.33 -20.44
C GLU A 321 7.19 -22.19 -21.24
N ALA A 322 6.70 -20.97 -21.39
CA ALA A 322 5.47 -20.69 -22.13
C ALA A 322 5.69 -20.57 -23.66
N ASP A 323 6.91 -20.39 -24.14
CA ASP A 323 7.22 -20.16 -25.56
C ASP A 323 6.65 -21.22 -26.48
N PRO A 324 6.80 -22.53 -26.22
CA PRO A 324 6.31 -23.58 -27.13
C PRO A 324 4.78 -23.75 -27.11
N MET A 325 4.07 -23.08 -26.20
CA MET A 325 2.61 -23.28 -26.03
C MET A 325 1.83 -22.49 -27.09
N VAL A 326 0.84 -23.14 -27.67
CA VAL A 326 -0.07 -22.57 -28.69
C VAL A 326 -1.51 -22.66 -28.22
N PRO A 327 -2.39 -21.70 -28.60
CA PRO A 327 -3.82 -21.78 -28.31
C PRO A 327 -4.46 -23.10 -28.78
N GLY A 328 -5.28 -23.68 -27.94
CA GLY A 328 -5.93 -24.98 -28.20
C GLY A 328 -5.14 -26.20 -27.74
N ALA A 329 -3.86 -26.04 -27.39
CA ALA A 329 -3.05 -27.16 -26.90
C ALA A 329 -3.57 -27.65 -25.53
N GLN A 330 -3.51 -28.97 -25.33
CA GLN A 330 -3.71 -29.58 -24.00
C GLN A 330 -2.43 -29.49 -23.21
N VAL A 331 -2.54 -28.97 -22.00
CA VAL A 331 -1.42 -28.71 -21.11
C VAL A 331 -1.66 -29.45 -19.80
N ALA A 332 -0.67 -30.24 -19.38
CA ALA A 332 -0.65 -30.80 -18.03
C ALA A 332 -0.31 -29.68 -17.03
N LEU A 333 -1.07 -29.60 -15.95
CA LEU A 333 -0.88 -28.64 -14.86
C LEU A 333 -0.77 -29.39 -13.55
N SER A 334 -0.05 -28.78 -12.62
CA SER A 334 0.04 -29.32 -11.26
C SER A 334 0.24 -28.21 -10.23
N PHE A 335 -0.21 -28.48 -9.01
CA PHE A 335 0.03 -27.64 -7.83
C PHE A 335 0.09 -28.49 -6.57
N ASP A 336 0.62 -27.93 -5.50
CA ASP A 336 0.69 -28.62 -4.21
C ASP A 336 -0.42 -28.14 -3.29
N PRO A 337 -1.18 -29.02 -2.59
CA PRO A 337 -2.22 -28.61 -1.63
C PRO A 337 -1.73 -27.68 -0.54
N ALA A 338 -0.43 -27.77 -0.17
CA ALA A 338 0.21 -26.93 0.82
C ALA A 338 0.33 -25.44 0.39
N SER A 339 0.28 -25.15 -0.91
CA SER A 339 0.29 -23.76 -1.42
C SER A 339 -1.09 -23.08 -1.38
N LEU A 340 -2.15 -23.83 -1.04
CA LEU A 340 -3.50 -23.30 -1.01
C LEU A 340 -3.77 -22.48 0.25
N ALA A 341 -4.24 -21.24 0.09
CA ALA A 341 -4.89 -20.52 1.16
C ALA A 341 -6.40 -20.80 1.15
N TRP A 342 -7.02 -20.84 2.31
CA TRP A 342 -8.43 -21.20 2.45
C TRP A 342 -9.25 -20.02 2.96
N VAL A 343 -10.38 -19.76 2.32
CA VAL A 343 -11.29 -18.67 2.70
C VAL A 343 -12.71 -19.18 2.87
N PRO A 344 -13.50 -18.58 3.77
CA PRO A 344 -14.94 -18.84 3.90
C PRO A 344 -15.70 -18.36 2.66
N GLU A 345 -17.00 -18.56 2.67
CA GLU A 345 -17.92 -18.04 1.64
C GLU A 345 -17.87 -16.51 1.53
#